data_925514ad59aa1657b345e4a4be487651
#
_entry.id   925514ad59aa1657b345e4a4be487651
#
_cell.length_a   1.000
_cell.length_b   1.000
_cell.length_c   1.000
_cell.angle_alpha   90.00
_cell.angle_beta   90.00
_cell.angle_gamma   90.00
#
_symmetry.space_group_name_H-M   'P 1'
#
loop_
_entity.id
_entity.type
_entity.pdbx_description
1 polymer ?
#
loop_
_entity_poly.entity_id
_entity_poly.type
_entity_poly.pdbx_seq_one_letter_code
_entity_poly.pdbx_strand_id
1 'polypeptide(L)'
;MDVAREHPDNLAARANAEKYAKILAKTIVNPDGDASQYGQNAFFYDAAEGLLTAVVLLLAEYLPPDKKTGTEQRHIVSVFKLVQDLLAPSRTAKGKNGFQVLMNKLPDTHKARWFAGAALNSADQAMMSVMSTVLSRLNAFLDSELEQVLCFDSAINAESFASRRSAIFLILPEEDPSKNFMAGLMIQTLSRELFAVADENGGKLKNRVVLFCDELGTMPAFDILPLFSAGRSRKLTLVPIIQSLAQLEKNYGKEGAEIICDNCQDTIFGGFSPNSQTAEVLSKALGNRTVMSGSVSRGKNDPSQSLQMIERP
;
A
#
# COMPACT_ATOMS: atom_id res chain seq x y z
N MET A 1 -15.78 10.26 -0.67
CA MET A 1 -15.76 11.63 -1.22
C MET A 1 -17.13 12.10 -1.71
N ASP A 2 -17.92 11.24 -2.36
CA ASP A 2 -19.28 11.63 -2.84
C ASP A 2 -20.21 12.10 -1.73
N VAL A 3 -20.26 11.39 -0.60
CA VAL A 3 -21.07 11.81 0.56
C VAL A 3 -20.68 13.20 1.07
N ALA A 4 -19.38 13.52 1.08
CA ALA A 4 -18.90 14.83 1.49
C ALA A 4 -19.29 15.94 0.51
N ARG A 5 -19.39 15.62 -0.79
CA ARG A 5 -19.84 16.56 -1.81
C ARG A 5 -21.37 16.76 -1.77
N GLU A 6 -22.14 15.68 -1.62
CA GLU A 6 -23.60 15.72 -1.59
C GLU A 6 -24.14 16.31 -0.29
N HIS A 7 -23.39 16.17 0.81
CA HIS A 7 -23.72 16.67 2.14
C HIS A 7 -22.56 17.49 2.73
N PRO A 8 -22.35 18.75 2.26
CA PRO A 8 -21.22 19.58 2.69
C PRO A 8 -21.21 19.90 4.19
N ASP A 9 -22.36 19.84 4.85
CA ASP A 9 -22.49 20.05 6.30
C ASP A 9 -22.15 18.81 7.13
N ASN A 10 -21.95 17.66 6.50
CA ASN A 10 -21.55 16.42 7.17
C ASN A 10 -20.04 16.44 7.47
N LEU A 11 -19.70 16.90 8.68
CA LEU A 11 -18.31 17.02 9.13
C LEU A 11 -17.56 15.67 9.13
N ALA A 12 -18.23 14.56 9.45
CA ALA A 12 -17.62 13.25 9.47
C ALA A 12 -17.25 12.79 8.05
N ALA A 13 -18.16 12.99 7.08
CA ALA A 13 -17.89 12.68 5.67
C ALA A 13 -16.75 13.53 5.10
N ARG A 14 -16.70 14.83 5.46
CA ARG A 14 -15.61 15.72 5.06
C ARG A 14 -14.28 15.28 5.66
N ALA A 15 -14.23 14.98 6.95
CA ALA A 15 -13.02 14.49 7.61
C ALA A 15 -12.52 13.18 6.99
N ASN A 16 -13.42 12.27 6.64
CA ASN A 16 -13.06 11.05 5.91
C ASN A 16 -12.52 11.34 4.51
N ALA A 17 -13.13 12.26 3.75
CA ALA A 17 -12.63 12.66 2.44
C ALA A 17 -11.21 13.25 2.52
N GLU A 18 -10.96 14.14 3.47
CA GLU A 18 -9.63 14.71 3.74
C GLU A 18 -8.61 13.62 4.11
N LYS A 19 -9.00 12.70 4.99
CA LYS A 19 -8.17 11.55 5.39
C LYS A 19 -7.79 10.67 4.20
N TYR A 20 -8.77 10.28 3.37
CA TYR A 20 -8.49 9.42 2.20
C TYR A 20 -7.66 10.13 1.14
N ALA A 21 -7.91 11.42 0.88
CA ALA A 21 -7.08 12.20 -0.04
C ALA A 21 -5.62 12.27 0.43
N LYS A 22 -5.41 12.52 1.72
CA LYS A 22 -4.07 12.54 2.32
C LYS A 22 -3.38 11.17 2.26
N ILE A 23 -4.10 10.09 2.57
CA ILE A 23 -3.56 8.74 2.50
C ILE A 23 -3.13 8.40 1.06
N LEU A 24 -3.99 8.70 0.08
CA LEU A 24 -3.69 8.46 -1.34
C LEU A 24 -2.45 9.25 -1.77
N ALA A 25 -2.41 10.54 -1.46
CA ALA A 25 -1.28 11.41 -1.78
C ALA A 25 0.02 10.89 -1.16
N LYS A 26 -0.01 10.52 0.12
CA LYS A 26 1.15 9.95 0.81
C LYS A 26 1.62 8.65 0.15
N THR A 27 0.73 7.74 -0.15
CA THR A 27 1.07 6.45 -0.78
C THR A 27 1.70 6.64 -2.16
N ILE A 28 1.28 7.66 -2.93
CA ILE A 28 1.83 7.96 -4.25
C ILE A 28 3.19 8.67 -4.14
N VAL A 29 3.29 9.68 -3.27
CA VAL A 29 4.49 10.51 -3.16
C VAL A 29 5.60 9.80 -2.38
N ASN A 30 5.23 9.16 -1.27
CA ASN A 30 6.14 8.50 -0.33
C ASN A 30 5.72 7.03 -0.11
N PRO A 31 5.88 6.16 -1.10
CA PRO A 31 5.47 4.76 -0.99
C PRO A 31 6.18 4.02 0.16
N ASP A 32 7.43 4.37 0.44
CA ASP A 32 8.25 3.78 1.50
C ASP A 32 7.96 4.35 2.91
N GLY A 33 7.06 5.32 3.00
CA GLY A 33 6.48 5.82 4.26
C GLY A 33 7.31 6.84 5.04
N ASP A 34 8.58 7.07 4.70
CA ASP A 34 9.47 8.00 5.42
C ASP A 34 10.14 9.01 4.49
N ALA A 35 9.71 10.28 4.59
CA ALA A 35 10.29 11.39 3.85
C ALA A 35 11.76 11.68 4.27
N SER A 36 12.19 11.23 5.45
CA SER A 36 13.55 11.43 5.93
C SER A 36 14.60 10.77 5.03
N GLN A 37 14.24 9.73 4.30
CA GLN A 37 15.10 9.05 3.33
C GLN A 37 15.55 9.97 2.18
N TYR A 38 14.81 11.03 1.91
CA TYR A 38 15.12 11.99 0.85
C TYR A 38 16.11 13.08 1.27
N GLY A 39 16.60 13.07 2.52
CA GLY A 39 17.60 13.99 3.02
C GLY A 39 17.19 15.46 2.81
N GLN A 40 18.04 16.25 2.14
CA GLN A 40 17.78 17.68 1.87
C GLN A 40 16.56 17.90 0.95
N ASN A 41 16.09 16.89 0.22
CA ASN A 41 14.93 16.97 -0.64
C ASN A 41 13.60 16.64 0.08
N ALA A 42 13.62 16.26 1.36
CA ALA A 42 12.43 15.91 2.13
C ALA A 42 11.32 16.95 2.03
N PHE A 43 11.67 18.24 2.10
CA PHE A 43 10.72 19.34 1.94
C PHE A 43 9.90 19.26 0.63
N PHE A 44 10.54 18.90 -0.49
CA PHE A 44 9.83 18.83 -1.78
C PHE A 44 8.82 17.70 -1.80
N TYR A 45 9.13 16.57 -1.16
CA TYR A 45 8.21 15.43 -1.05
C TYR A 45 7.04 15.73 -0.10
N ASP A 46 7.30 16.34 1.06
CA ASP A 46 6.24 16.73 1.99
C ASP A 46 5.30 17.78 1.38
N ALA A 47 5.86 18.78 0.70
CA ALA A 47 5.07 19.79 0.00
C ALA A 47 4.31 19.20 -1.20
N ALA A 48 4.87 18.19 -1.88
CA ALA A 48 4.23 17.47 -2.96
C ALA A 48 3.04 16.63 -2.45
N GLU A 49 3.18 15.97 -1.28
CA GLU A 49 2.07 15.27 -0.62
C GLU A 49 0.90 16.23 -0.34
N GLY A 50 1.21 17.39 0.24
CA GLY A 50 0.20 18.43 0.52
C GLY A 50 -0.48 18.93 -0.75
N LEU A 51 0.29 19.23 -1.79
CA LEU A 51 -0.23 19.70 -3.08
C LEU A 51 -1.11 18.63 -3.74
N LEU A 52 -0.66 17.38 -3.78
CA LEU A 52 -1.44 16.29 -4.36
C LEU A 52 -2.74 16.07 -3.58
N THR A 53 -2.69 16.13 -2.24
CA THR A 53 -3.89 16.07 -1.39
C THR A 53 -4.88 17.16 -1.77
N ALA A 54 -4.41 18.40 -1.95
CA ALA A 54 -5.26 19.53 -2.33
C ALA A 54 -5.91 19.32 -3.69
N VAL A 55 -5.15 18.85 -4.69
CA VAL A 55 -5.66 18.61 -6.06
C VAL A 55 -6.69 17.49 -6.07
N VAL A 56 -6.43 16.38 -5.36
CA VAL A 56 -7.37 15.25 -5.24
C VAL A 56 -8.69 15.72 -4.60
N LEU A 57 -8.62 16.51 -3.52
CA LEU A 57 -9.82 17.06 -2.88
C LEU A 57 -10.62 17.96 -3.82
N LEU A 58 -9.97 18.88 -4.52
CA LEU A 58 -10.64 19.76 -5.47
C LEU A 58 -11.30 18.98 -6.59
N LEU A 59 -10.61 18.01 -7.15
CA LEU A 59 -11.15 17.19 -8.23
C LEU A 59 -12.37 16.40 -7.75
N ALA A 60 -12.33 15.83 -6.56
CA ALA A 60 -13.45 15.10 -5.97
C ALA A 60 -14.64 16.01 -5.61
N GLU A 61 -14.38 17.26 -5.21
CA GLU A 61 -15.42 18.21 -4.79
C GLU A 61 -16.13 18.86 -5.97
N TYR A 62 -15.36 19.27 -6.99
CA TYR A 62 -15.90 20.07 -8.10
C TYR A 62 -16.28 19.27 -9.35
N LEU A 63 -15.74 18.06 -9.55
CA LEU A 63 -16.14 17.22 -10.66
C LEU A 63 -17.24 16.24 -10.20
N PRO A 64 -18.46 16.34 -10.75
CA PRO A 64 -19.49 15.35 -10.49
C PRO A 64 -19.17 14.04 -11.22
N PRO A 65 -19.66 12.90 -10.71
CA PRO A 65 -19.57 11.64 -11.45
C PRO A 65 -20.33 11.75 -12.77
N ASP A 66 -19.77 11.23 -13.85
CA ASP A 66 -20.47 11.21 -15.13
C ASP A 66 -21.41 9.99 -15.17
N LYS A 67 -22.68 10.25 -14.90
CA LYS A 67 -23.76 9.24 -14.95
C LYS A 67 -24.23 8.91 -16.37
N LYS A 68 -23.83 9.69 -17.38
CA LYS A 68 -24.36 9.55 -18.74
C LYS A 68 -23.51 8.67 -19.64
N THR A 69 -22.19 8.78 -19.55
CA THR A 69 -21.25 8.06 -20.43
C THR A 69 -20.64 6.84 -19.76
N GLY A 70 -20.84 6.68 -18.45
CA GLY A 70 -20.20 5.62 -17.66
C GLY A 70 -18.69 5.82 -17.49
N THR A 71 -18.13 6.94 -17.99
CA THR A 71 -16.73 7.31 -17.78
C THR A 71 -16.61 8.13 -16.51
N GLU A 72 -15.73 7.70 -15.61
CA GLU A 72 -15.42 8.47 -14.41
C GLU A 72 -14.36 9.53 -14.75
N GLN A 73 -14.65 10.79 -14.44
CA GLN A 73 -13.69 11.90 -14.64
C GLN A 73 -12.77 12.12 -13.44
N ARG A 74 -13.10 11.55 -12.29
CA ARG A 74 -12.36 11.68 -11.04
C ARG A 74 -11.36 10.53 -10.88
N HIS A 75 -10.39 10.47 -11.77
CA HIS A 75 -9.35 9.46 -11.77
C HIS A 75 -7.95 10.08 -11.74
N ILE A 76 -6.95 9.27 -11.48
CA ILE A 76 -5.58 9.73 -11.28
C ILE A 76 -4.98 10.45 -12.51
N VAL A 77 -5.38 10.06 -13.72
CA VAL A 77 -4.96 10.73 -14.96
C VAL A 77 -5.52 12.15 -15.04
N SER A 78 -6.74 12.38 -14.54
CA SER A 78 -7.30 13.75 -14.44
C SER A 78 -6.54 14.57 -13.40
N VAL A 79 -6.08 13.97 -12.32
CA VAL A 79 -5.19 14.63 -11.35
C VAL A 79 -3.90 15.05 -12.03
N PHE A 80 -3.26 14.15 -12.82
CA PHE A 80 -2.06 14.47 -13.57
C PHE A 80 -2.28 15.65 -14.54
N LYS A 81 -3.31 15.57 -15.37
CA LYS A 81 -3.65 16.65 -16.33
C LYS A 81 -3.89 17.98 -15.64
N LEU A 82 -4.63 17.97 -14.51
CA LEU A 82 -4.90 19.17 -13.74
C LEU A 82 -3.60 19.77 -13.17
N VAL A 83 -2.71 18.96 -12.61
CA VAL A 83 -1.40 19.46 -12.11
C VAL A 83 -0.57 20.02 -13.27
N GLN A 84 -0.55 19.37 -14.44
CA GLN A 84 0.15 19.84 -15.62
C GLN A 84 -0.39 21.19 -16.11
N ASP A 85 -1.71 21.34 -16.18
CA ASP A 85 -2.36 22.59 -16.59
C ASP A 85 -2.11 23.72 -15.60
N LEU A 86 -2.07 23.41 -14.29
CA LEU A 86 -1.80 24.36 -13.24
C LEU A 86 -0.35 24.89 -13.22
N LEU A 87 0.60 24.16 -13.83
CA LEU A 87 1.98 24.62 -14.04
C LEU A 87 2.07 25.75 -15.07
N ALA A 88 1.14 25.81 -16.01
CA ALA A 88 1.19 26.81 -17.07
C ALA A 88 1.07 28.22 -16.50
N PRO A 89 1.79 29.22 -17.10
CA PRO A 89 1.61 30.61 -16.74
C PRO A 89 0.16 31.04 -16.90
N SER A 90 -0.37 31.76 -15.92
CA SER A 90 -1.74 32.24 -15.99
C SER A 90 -1.89 33.28 -17.11
N ARG A 91 -2.92 33.10 -17.92
CA ARG A 91 -3.31 34.09 -18.96
C ARG A 91 -4.00 35.33 -18.35
N THR A 92 -4.52 35.23 -17.12
CA THR A 92 -5.34 36.26 -16.47
C THR A 92 -4.60 37.05 -15.40
N ALA A 93 -3.50 36.53 -14.86
CA ALA A 93 -2.71 37.17 -13.82
C ALA A 93 -1.22 37.11 -14.13
N LYS A 94 -0.62 38.25 -14.52
CA LYS A 94 0.82 38.34 -14.80
C LYS A 94 1.63 37.89 -13.53
N GLY A 95 2.67 37.09 -13.76
CA GLY A 95 3.58 36.65 -12.72
C GLY A 95 3.02 35.56 -11.80
N LYS A 96 1.86 34.98 -12.12
CA LYS A 96 1.27 33.85 -11.38
C LYS A 96 1.07 32.65 -12.33
N ASN A 97 1.17 31.45 -11.78
CA ASN A 97 0.77 30.23 -12.49
C ASN A 97 -0.71 29.89 -12.23
N GLY A 98 -1.24 28.93 -12.96
CA GLY A 98 -2.64 28.51 -12.82
C GLY A 98 -2.98 28.03 -11.41
N PHE A 99 -2.04 27.37 -10.73
CA PHE A 99 -2.23 26.87 -9.35
C PHE A 99 -2.44 28.02 -8.36
N GLN A 100 -1.59 29.03 -8.37
CA GLN A 100 -1.73 30.21 -7.53
C GLN A 100 -3.06 30.93 -7.77
N VAL A 101 -3.47 31.05 -9.04
CA VAL A 101 -4.75 31.69 -9.38
C VAL A 101 -5.93 30.86 -8.88
N LEU A 102 -5.90 29.52 -9.06
CA LEU A 102 -6.96 28.64 -8.59
C LEU A 102 -7.10 28.71 -7.06
N MET A 103 -5.99 28.57 -6.33
CA MET A 103 -6.01 28.60 -4.87
C MET A 103 -6.47 29.95 -4.30
N ASN A 104 -6.15 31.06 -4.94
CA ASN A 104 -6.59 32.38 -4.54
C ASN A 104 -8.10 32.65 -4.78
N LYS A 105 -8.77 31.81 -5.60
CA LYS A 105 -10.22 31.88 -5.79
C LYS A 105 -10.99 31.15 -4.69
N LEU A 106 -10.33 30.25 -3.96
CA LEU A 106 -10.95 29.50 -2.89
C LEU A 106 -11.03 30.37 -1.62
N PRO A 107 -12.04 30.18 -0.77
CA PRO A 107 -12.10 30.79 0.54
C PRO A 107 -10.86 30.47 1.39
N ASP A 108 -10.45 31.38 2.27
CA ASP A 108 -9.29 31.16 3.16
C ASP A 108 -9.47 29.96 4.09
N THR A 109 -10.71 29.61 4.39
CA THR A 109 -11.06 28.44 5.22
C THR A 109 -11.06 27.12 4.46
N HIS A 110 -10.84 27.15 3.12
CA HIS A 110 -10.90 25.95 2.31
C HIS A 110 -9.71 25.02 2.56
N LYS A 111 -9.98 23.76 2.87
CA LYS A 111 -8.96 22.77 3.24
C LYS A 111 -7.89 22.54 2.18
N ALA A 112 -8.26 22.58 0.88
CA ALA A 112 -7.30 22.44 -0.20
C ALA A 112 -6.21 23.54 -0.14
N ARG A 113 -6.55 24.79 0.23
CA ARG A 113 -5.55 25.85 0.43
C ARG A 113 -4.59 25.52 1.59
N TRP A 114 -5.11 24.94 2.66
CA TRP A 114 -4.29 24.60 3.82
C TRP A 114 -3.32 23.46 3.48
N PHE A 115 -3.78 22.41 2.82
CA PHE A 115 -2.91 21.32 2.38
C PHE A 115 -1.84 21.79 1.37
N ALA A 116 -2.21 22.71 0.46
CA ALA A 116 -1.30 23.28 -0.50
C ALA A 116 -0.37 24.36 0.09
N GLY A 117 -0.52 24.72 1.37
CA GLY A 117 0.13 25.87 1.99
C GLY A 117 1.65 25.89 1.88
N ALA A 118 2.31 24.75 2.03
CA ALA A 118 3.76 24.66 1.88
C ALA A 118 4.21 25.00 0.44
N ALA A 119 3.52 24.51 -0.58
CA ALA A 119 3.79 24.83 -1.96
C ALA A 119 3.45 26.30 -2.30
N LEU A 120 2.31 26.81 -1.81
CA LEU A 120 1.85 28.17 -2.10
C LEU A 120 2.75 29.26 -1.50
N ASN A 121 3.32 28.98 -0.33
CA ASN A 121 4.17 29.95 0.39
C ASN A 121 5.65 29.81 0.07
N SER A 122 6.03 28.89 -0.82
CA SER A 122 7.39 28.78 -1.29
C SER A 122 7.69 29.74 -2.44
N ALA A 123 8.99 30.03 -2.67
CA ALA A 123 9.42 30.78 -3.83
C ALA A 123 8.99 30.05 -5.13
N ASP A 124 8.76 30.81 -6.21
CA ASP A 124 8.27 30.26 -7.48
C ASP A 124 9.10 29.08 -8.00
N GLN A 125 10.42 29.13 -7.89
CA GLN A 125 11.29 28.04 -8.28
C GLN A 125 11.09 26.79 -7.42
N ALA A 126 10.93 26.93 -6.11
CA ALA A 126 10.67 25.82 -5.20
C ALA A 126 9.28 25.21 -5.47
N MET A 127 8.27 26.04 -5.69
CA MET A 127 6.94 25.59 -6.09
C MET A 127 6.96 24.79 -7.39
N MET A 128 7.69 25.25 -8.40
CA MET A 128 7.87 24.51 -9.66
C MET A 128 8.52 23.14 -9.41
N SER A 129 9.51 23.07 -8.49
CA SER A 129 10.14 21.81 -8.11
C SER A 129 9.16 20.86 -7.41
N VAL A 130 8.32 21.38 -6.52
CA VAL A 130 7.25 20.59 -5.86
C VAL A 130 6.28 20.03 -6.90
N MET A 131 5.80 20.85 -7.81
CA MET A 131 4.86 20.41 -8.86
C MET A 131 5.50 19.38 -9.80
N SER A 132 6.78 19.55 -10.16
CA SER A 132 7.54 18.58 -10.95
C SER A 132 7.71 17.26 -10.22
N THR A 133 7.89 17.29 -8.89
CA THR A 133 7.93 16.08 -8.05
C THR A 133 6.59 15.34 -8.11
N VAL A 134 5.47 16.03 -7.97
CA VAL A 134 4.13 15.43 -8.12
C VAL A 134 3.96 14.79 -9.48
N LEU A 135 4.28 15.52 -10.58
CA LEU A 135 4.16 14.97 -11.93
C LEU A 135 5.03 13.74 -12.15
N SER A 136 6.27 13.77 -11.64
CA SER A 136 7.18 12.61 -11.72
C SER A 136 6.59 11.37 -11.04
N ARG A 137 5.96 11.54 -9.87
CA ARG A 137 5.30 10.43 -9.16
C ARG A 137 4.02 9.96 -9.86
N LEU A 138 3.25 10.86 -10.42
CA LEU A 138 2.05 10.52 -11.17
C LEU A 138 2.34 9.90 -12.54
N ASN A 139 3.53 10.07 -13.07
CA ASN A 139 3.91 9.54 -14.39
C ASN A 139 3.82 8.00 -14.44
N ALA A 140 4.00 7.31 -13.32
CA ALA A 140 3.84 5.86 -13.24
C ALA A 140 2.41 5.38 -13.58
N PHE A 141 1.42 6.25 -13.51
CA PHE A 141 0.01 5.94 -13.83
C PHE A 141 -0.35 6.22 -15.29
N LEU A 142 0.55 6.81 -16.07
CA LEU A 142 0.32 7.17 -17.47
C LEU A 142 0.72 6.02 -18.41
N ASP A 143 0.00 4.94 -18.27
CA ASP A 143 0.13 3.76 -19.10
C ASP A 143 -1.24 3.41 -19.68
N SER A 144 -1.31 3.14 -20.98
CA SER A 144 -2.58 2.91 -21.67
C SER A 144 -3.36 1.69 -21.14
N GLU A 145 -2.68 0.70 -20.59
CA GLU A 145 -3.34 -0.46 -19.97
C GLU A 145 -3.88 -0.10 -18.59
N LEU A 146 -3.10 0.63 -17.79
CA LEU A 146 -3.57 1.13 -16.49
C LEU A 146 -4.71 2.13 -16.66
N GLU A 147 -4.69 3.00 -17.67
CA GLU A 147 -5.78 3.92 -17.94
C GLU A 147 -7.11 3.20 -18.19
N GLN A 148 -7.11 2.03 -18.86
CA GLN A 148 -8.31 1.21 -19.06
C GLN A 148 -8.93 0.71 -17.75
N VAL A 149 -8.13 0.54 -16.71
CA VAL A 149 -8.61 0.13 -15.38
C VAL A 149 -8.99 1.34 -14.52
N LEU A 150 -8.19 2.42 -14.60
CA LEU A 150 -8.29 3.55 -13.68
C LEU A 150 -9.28 4.64 -14.10
N CYS A 151 -9.59 4.73 -15.40
CA CYS A 151 -10.46 5.78 -15.94
C CYS A 151 -11.94 5.38 -16.05
N PHE A 152 -12.30 4.20 -15.55
CA PHE A 152 -13.69 3.74 -15.52
C PHE A 152 -14.20 3.61 -14.10
N ASP A 153 -15.50 3.67 -13.94
CA ASP A 153 -16.13 3.48 -12.63
C ASP A 153 -15.90 2.05 -12.13
N SER A 154 -15.52 1.92 -10.87
CA SER A 154 -15.20 0.63 -10.28
C SER A 154 -16.48 -0.08 -9.82
N ALA A 155 -16.66 -1.31 -10.26
CA ALA A 155 -17.66 -2.22 -9.70
C ALA A 155 -17.28 -2.75 -8.31
N ILE A 156 -16.04 -2.49 -7.85
CA ILE A 156 -15.52 -2.95 -6.57
C ILE A 156 -15.90 -1.91 -5.50
N ASN A 157 -16.74 -2.33 -4.57
CA ASN A 157 -17.11 -1.56 -3.40
C ASN A 157 -16.91 -2.46 -2.17
N ALA A 158 -16.18 -1.96 -1.17
CA ALA A 158 -15.80 -2.74 0.01
C ALA A 158 -17.02 -3.28 0.79
N GLU A 159 -18.09 -2.48 0.93
CA GLU A 159 -19.30 -2.88 1.62
C GLU A 159 -20.02 -4.04 0.88
N SER A 160 -20.21 -3.89 -0.44
CA SER A 160 -20.85 -4.94 -1.26
C SER A 160 -19.98 -6.20 -1.32
N PHE A 161 -18.65 -6.04 -1.41
CA PHE A 161 -17.70 -7.14 -1.41
C PHE A 161 -17.72 -7.92 -0.10
N ALA A 162 -17.74 -7.24 1.05
CA ALA A 162 -17.80 -7.87 2.37
C ALA A 162 -19.17 -8.47 2.70
N SER A 163 -20.25 -8.10 1.99
CA SER A 163 -21.61 -8.58 2.26
C SER A 163 -22.09 -9.68 1.31
N ARG A 164 -21.43 -9.90 0.18
CA ARG A 164 -21.78 -10.90 -0.84
C ARG A 164 -20.68 -11.96 -0.98
N ARG A 165 -21.03 -13.13 -1.53
CA ARG A 165 -20.03 -14.13 -1.96
C ARG A 165 -19.46 -13.65 -3.30
N SER A 166 -18.22 -13.19 -3.28
CA SER A 166 -17.51 -12.66 -4.44
C SER A 166 -16.03 -12.93 -4.33
N ALA A 167 -15.33 -12.88 -5.45
CA ALA A 167 -13.88 -12.98 -5.51
C ALA A 167 -13.33 -11.90 -6.45
N ILE A 168 -12.20 -11.32 -6.09
CA ILE A 168 -11.44 -10.38 -6.90
C ILE A 168 -10.11 -11.05 -7.21
N PHE A 169 -9.75 -11.14 -8.48
CA PHE A 169 -8.48 -11.66 -8.94
C PHE A 169 -7.63 -10.51 -9.47
N LEU A 170 -6.46 -10.31 -8.86
CA LEU A 170 -5.44 -9.36 -9.32
C LEU A 170 -4.35 -10.19 -10.02
N ILE A 171 -4.28 -10.09 -11.33
CA ILE A 171 -3.30 -10.81 -12.14
C ILE A 171 -2.20 -9.81 -12.50
N LEU A 172 -0.96 -10.12 -12.10
CA LEU A 172 0.20 -9.28 -12.33
C LEU A 172 1.06 -9.90 -13.43
N PRO A 173 1.54 -9.12 -14.41
CA PRO A 173 2.46 -9.61 -15.43
C PRO A 173 3.81 -9.91 -14.78
N GLU A 174 4.36 -11.09 -15.05
CA GLU A 174 5.68 -11.49 -14.54
C GLU A 174 6.81 -10.78 -15.29
N GLU A 175 6.59 -10.50 -16.57
CA GLU A 175 7.59 -9.90 -17.47
C GLU A 175 7.74 -8.38 -17.27
N ASP A 176 6.72 -7.70 -16.70
CA ASP A 176 6.75 -6.25 -16.45
C ASP A 176 6.32 -5.89 -15.03
N PRO A 177 7.27 -5.89 -14.08
CA PRO A 177 6.97 -5.54 -12.70
C PRO A 177 6.67 -4.05 -12.47
N SER A 178 6.83 -3.19 -13.50
CA SER A 178 6.64 -1.75 -13.37
C SER A 178 5.22 -1.35 -12.95
N LYS A 179 4.22 -2.21 -13.23
CA LYS A 179 2.80 -2.02 -12.91
C LYS A 179 2.37 -2.64 -11.57
N ASN A 180 3.23 -3.45 -10.97
CA ASN A 180 2.88 -4.20 -9.77
C ASN A 180 2.55 -3.32 -8.57
N PHE A 181 3.07 -2.07 -8.51
CA PHE A 181 2.73 -1.11 -7.47
C PHE A 181 1.21 -0.85 -7.36
N MET A 182 0.48 -1.00 -8.48
CA MET A 182 -0.98 -0.84 -8.51
C MET A 182 -1.70 -1.88 -7.65
N ALA A 183 -1.22 -3.14 -7.66
CA ALA A 183 -1.82 -4.17 -6.80
C ALA A 183 -1.65 -3.82 -5.33
N GLY A 184 -0.47 -3.38 -4.92
CA GLY A 184 -0.21 -2.89 -3.56
C GLY A 184 -1.15 -1.75 -3.17
N LEU A 185 -1.30 -0.75 -4.06
CA LEU A 185 -2.19 0.40 -3.85
C LEU A 185 -3.66 -0.03 -3.74
N MET A 186 -4.13 -0.93 -4.62
CA MET A 186 -5.50 -1.46 -4.60
C MET A 186 -5.78 -2.26 -3.33
N ILE A 187 -4.89 -3.18 -2.96
CA ILE A 187 -5.03 -3.99 -1.74
C ILE A 187 -5.05 -3.08 -0.50
N GLN A 188 -4.15 -2.12 -0.44
CA GLN A 188 -4.06 -1.18 0.68
C GLN A 188 -5.33 -0.32 0.81
N THR A 189 -5.85 0.20 -0.31
CA THR A 189 -7.08 0.99 -0.32
C THR A 189 -8.28 0.15 0.08
N LEU A 190 -8.47 -1.02 -0.55
CA LEU A 190 -9.55 -1.94 -0.23
C LEU A 190 -9.51 -2.39 1.24
N SER A 191 -8.34 -2.69 1.76
CA SER A 191 -8.18 -3.13 3.16
C SER A 191 -8.59 -2.03 4.15
N ARG A 192 -8.25 -0.77 3.88
CA ARG A 192 -8.65 0.37 4.70
C ARG A 192 -10.16 0.59 4.67
N GLU A 193 -10.77 0.46 3.49
CA GLU A 193 -12.23 0.54 3.35
C GLU A 193 -12.92 -0.62 4.07
N LEU A 194 -12.37 -1.84 4.00
CA LEU A 194 -12.89 -3.00 4.76
C LEU A 194 -12.81 -2.78 6.28
N PHE A 195 -11.75 -2.14 6.77
CA PHE A 195 -11.66 -1.75 8.18
C PHE A 195 -12.73 -0.72 8.55
N ALA A 196 -12.96 0.29 7.72
CA ALA A 196 -14.02 1.28 7.94
C ALA A 196 -15.40 0.62 7.96
N VAL A 197 -15.70 -0.26 7.01
CA VAL A 197 -16.94 -1.05 6.97
C VAL A 197 -17.09 -1.93 8.21
N ALA A 198 -16.00 -2.55 8.70
CA ALA A 198 -16.04 -3.34 9.92
C ALA A 198 -16.36 -2.48 11.14
N ASP A 199 -15.75 -1.29 11.26
CA ASP A 199 -15.97 -0.36 12.37
C ASP A 199 -17.42 0.14 12.38
N GLU A 200 -18.01 0.46 11.22
CA GLU A 200 -19.43 0.83 11.07
C GLU A 200 -20.39 -0.33 11.43
N ASN A 201 -19.95 -1.58 11.24
CA ASN A 201 -20.72 -2.79 11.55
C ASN A 201 -20.39 -3.38 12.94
N GLY A 202 -20.05 -2.55 13.92
CA GLY A 202 -19.78 -3.00 15.28
C GLY A 202 -18.47 -3.76 15.45
N GLY A 203 -17.47 -3.41 14.66
CA GLY A 203 -16.09 -3.91 14.73
C GLY A 203 -15.81 -5.17 13.92
N LYS A 204 -16.78 -5.68 13.13
CA LYS A 204 -16.60 -6.92 12.34
C LYS A 204 -17.28 -6.83 10.99
N LEU A 205 -16.66 -7.40 9.97
CA LEU A 205 -17.28 -7.60 8.66
C LEU A 205 -18.42 -8.64 8.75
N LYS A 206 -19.43 -8.48 7.90
CA LYS A 206 -20.55 -9.42 7.80
C LYS A 206 -20.05 -10.82 7.43
N ASN A 207 -19.32 -10.93 6.34
CA ASN A 207 -18.65 -12.15 5.92
C ASN A 207 -17.14 -12.05 6.18
N ARG A 208 -16.47 -13.20 6.28
CA ARG A 208 -15.01 -13.25 6.33
C ARG A 208 -14.46 -12.89 4.95
N VAL A 209 -13.52 -11.97 4.91
CA VAL A 209 -12.72 -11.67 3.74
C VAL A 209 -11.37 -12.35 3.89
N VAL A 210 -10.93 -13.04 2.84
CA VAL A 210 -9.63 -13.73 2.80
C VAL A 210 -8.80 -13.14 1.68
N LEU A 211 -7.59 -12.70 1.99
CA LEU A 211 -6.59 -12.25 1.02
C LEU A 211 -5.56 -13.38 0.84
N PHE A 212 -5.56 -13.99 -0.33
CA PHE A 212 -4.50 -14.87 -0.76
C PHE A 212 -3.43 -14.04 -1.45
N CYS A 213 -2.29 -13.88 -0.79
CA CYS A 213 -1.16 -13.11 -1.30
C CYS A 213 -0.14 -14.09 -1.87
N ASP A 214 -0.39 -14.54 -3.10
CA ASP A 214 0.56 -15.40 -3.80
C ASP A 214 1.82 -14.59 -4.14
N GLU A 215 2.97 -15.21 -3.93
CA GLU A 215 4.27 -14.57 -4.11
C GLU A 215 4.49 -13.28 -3.30
N LEU A 216 3.96 -13.20 -2.07
CA LEU A 216 4.10 -12.02 -1.21
C LEU A 216 5.57 -11.55 -1.06
N GLY A 217 6.53 -12.47 -1.15
CA GLY A 217 7.96 -12.16 -1.07
C GLY A 217 8.53 -11.42 -2.28
N THR A 218 7.84 -11.40 -3.42
CA THR A 218 8.27 -10.76 -4.67
C THR A 218 7.37 -9.61 -5.10
N MET A 219 6.15 -9.55 -4.57
CA MET A 219 5.25 -8.40 -4.77
C MET A 219 5.89 -7.11 -4.24
N PRO A 220 5.58 -5.94 -4.82
CA PRO A 220 5.95 -4.67 -4.20
C PRO A 220 5.45 -4.61 -2.76
N ALA A 221 6.31 -4.17 -1.86
CA ALA A 221 5.92 -3.98 -0.47
C ALA A 221 4.74 -3.00 -0.37
N PHE A 222 3.74 -3.34 0.42
CA PHE A 222 2.64 -2.47 0.81
C PHE A 222 2.42 -2.59 2.32
N ASP A 223 1.71 -1.64 2.91
CA ASP A 223 1.48 -1.60 4.36
C ASP A 223 0.55 -2.75 4.81
N ILE A 224 1.12 -3.96 4.88
CA ILE A 224 0.42 -5.19 5.24
C ILE A 224 0.41 -5.47 6.74
N LEU A 225 1.37 -4.93 7.50
CA LEU A 225 1.53 -5.24 8.92
C LEU A 225 0.28 -4.92 9.76
N PRO A 226 -0.43 -3.80 9.56
CA PRO A 226 -1.69 -3.54 10.24
C PRO A 226 -2.77 -4.59 9.97
N LEU A 227 -2.75 -5.21 8.78
CA LEU A 227 -3.71 -6.26 8.42
C LEU A 227 -3.47 -7.54 9.22
N PHE A 228 -2.22 -7.92 9.43
CA PHE A 228 -1.86 -9.05 10.29
C PHE A 228 -2.24 -8.78 11.75
N SER A 229 -1.96 -7.58 12.25
CA SER A 229 -2.19 -7.25 13.66
C SER A 229 -3.68 -7.07 13.99
N ALA A 230 -4.46 -6.39 13.14
CA ALA A 230 -5.84 -5.99 13.43
C ALA A 230 -6.91 -6.75 12.61
N GLY A 231 -6.54 -7.43 11.54
CA GLY A 231 -7.49 -8.05 10.61
C GLY A 231 -8.31 -9.16 11.23
N ARG A 232 -7.69 -10.00 12.07
CA ARG A 232 -8.35 -11.17 12.70
C ARG A 232 -9.62 -10.80 13.45
N SER A 233 -9.58 -9.75 14.28
CA SER A 233 -10.73 -9.30 15.06
C SER A 233 -11.89 -8.82 14.18
N ARG A 234 -11.58 -8.31 12.98
CA ARG A 234 -12.51 -7.78 11.99
C ARG A 234 -12.99 -8.78 10.96
N LYS A 235 -12.63 -10.06 11.10
CA LYS A 235 -12.87 -11.14 10.12
C LYS A 235 -12.13 -10.95 8.79
N LEU A 236 -10.99 -10.30 8.78
CA LEU A 236 -10.05 -10.27 7.67
C LEU A 236 -8.95 -11.30 7.94
N THR A 237 -8.73 -12.19 7.00
CA THR A 237 -7.72 -13.25 7.10
C THR A 237 -6.73 -13.10 5.95
N LEU A 238 -5.45 -13.21 6.26
CA LEU A 238 -4.39 -13.21 5.25
C LEU A 238 -3.81 -14.61 5.12
N VAL A 239 -3.52 -14.99 3.90
CA VAL A 239 -2.83 -16.23 3.54
C VAL A 239 -1.61 -15.85 2.71
N PRO A 240 -0.48 -15.52 3.35
CA PRO A 240 0.75 -15.22 2.62
C PRO A 240 1.35 -16.50 2.06
N ILE A 241 1.73 -16.49 0.79
CA ILE A 241 2.44 -17.57 0.11
C ILE A 241 3.78 -16.99 -0.31
N ILE A 242 4.86 -17.63 0.11
CA ILE A 242 6.23 -17.19 -0.16
C ILE A 242 7.09 -18.35 -0.62
N GLN A 243 8.10 -18.08 -1.40
CA GLN A 243 9.08 -19.09 -1.82
C GLN A 243 10.20 -19.26 -0.79
N SER A 244 10.55 -18.20 -0.06
CA SER A 244 11.56 -18.23 1.00
C SER A 244 11.38 -17.10 2.01
N LEU A 245 11.86 -17.32 3.23
CA LEU A 245 11.90 -16.28 4.26
C LEU A 245 12.82 -15.11 3.87
N ALA A 246 13.91 -15.39 3.16
CA ALA A 246 14.83 -14.35 2.70
C ALA A 246 14.17 -13.34 1.73
N GLN A 247 13.23 -13.78 0.88
CA GLN A 247 12.45 -12.87 0.03
C GLN A 247 11.51 -11.99 0.87
N LEU A 248 10.90 -12.56 1.90
CA LEU A 248 10.03 -11.82 2.80
C LEU A 248 10.82 -10.75 3.59
N GLU A 249 12.00 -11.11 4.10
CA GLU A 249 12.91 -10.19 4.77
C GLU A 249 13.40 -9.05 3.85
N LYS A 250 13.65 -9.37 2.58
CA LYS A 250 14.03 -8.35 1.59
C LYS A 250 12.93 -7.30 1.39
N ASN A 251 11.67 -7.72 1.40
CA ASN A 251 10.52 -6.85 1.12
C ASN A 251 10.07 -6.04 2.36
N TYR A 252 10.07 -6.67 3.53
CA TYR A 252 9.48 -6.09 4.75
C TYR A 252 10.50 -5.81 5.85
N GLY A 253 11.78 -6.06 5.58
CA GLY A 253 12.82 -6.05 6.59
C GLY A 253 12.71 -7.26 7.53
N LYS A 254 13.74 -7.47 8.36
CA LYS A 254 13.78 -8.60 9.29
C LYS A 254 12.62 -8.55 10.30
N GLU A 255 12.42 -7.40 10.93
CA GLU A 255 11.34 -7.20 11.91
C GLU A 255 9.95 -7.38 11.31
N GLY A 256 9.72 -6.84 10.09
CA GLY A 256 8.46 -7.01 9.38
C GLY A 256 8.19 -8.47 9.01
N ALA A 257 9.20 -9.21 8.58
CA ALA A 257 9.09 -10.63 8.29
C ALA A 257 8.78 -11.46 9.55
N GLU A 258 9.41 -11.16 10.68
CA GLU A 258 9.10 -11.77 11.98
C GLU A 258 7.65 -11.51 12.39
N ILE A 259 7.17 -10.26 12.30
CA ILE A 259 5.77 -9.91 12.60
C ILE A 259 4.79 -10.70 11.73
N ILE A 260 5.07 -10.84 10.44
CA ILE A 260 4.21 -11.62 9.52
C ILE A 260 4.18 -13.09 9.95
N CYS A 261 5.33 -13.70 10.18
CA CYS A 261 5.44 -15.10 10.59
C CYS A 261 4.75 -15.37 11.95
N ASP A 262 4.95 -14.53 12.94
CA ASP A 262 4.37 -14.68 14.28
C ASP A 262 2.84 -14.57 14.30
N ASN A 263 2.28 -13.84 13.33
CA ASN A 263 0.83 -13.75 13.16
C ASN A 263 0.22 -14.89 12.33
N CYS A 264 1.05 -15.74 11.69
CA CYS A 264 0.61 -16.93 11.00
C CYS A 264 0.60 -18.12 11.95
N GLN A 265 -0.58 -18.45 12.50
CA GLN A 265 -0.72 -19.57 13.46
C GLN A 265 -0.49 -20.94 12.81
N ASP A 266 -0.87 -21.07 11.53
CA ASP A 266 -0.66 -22.27 10.74
C ASP A 266 0.38 -21.97 9.66
N THR A 267 1.44 -22.79 9.62
CA THR A 267 2.49 -22.67 8.61
C THR A 267 2.62 -24.01 7.85
N ILE A 268 2.49 -23.93 6.53
CA ILE A 268 2.58 -25.10 5.65
C ILE A 268 3.89 -25.01 4.87
N PHE A 269 4.72 -26.02 4.99
CA PHE A 269 5.96 -26.14 4.24
C PHE A 269 5.77 -27.10 3.06
N GLY A 270 5.72 -26.55 1.85
CA GLY A 270 5.55 -27.33 0.61
C GLY A 270 6.86 -27.90 0.06
N GLY A 271 7.97 -27.20 0.30
CA GLY A 271 9.31 -27.58 -0.11
C GLY A 271 10.30 -26.45 0.12
N PHE A 272 11.58 -26.79 0.29
CA PHE A 272 12.66 -25.84 0.50
C PHE A 272 14.02 -26.46 0.21
N SER A 273 15.04 -25.65 -0.06
CA SER A 273 16.42 -26.12 -0.19
C SER A 273 16.96 -26.61 1.18
N PRO A 274 17.62 -27.77 1.25
CA PRO A 274 18.12 -28.33 2.52
C PRO A 274 19.05 -27.39 3.32
N ASN A 275 19.74 -26.49 2.66
CA ASN A 275 20.68 -25.54 3.27
C ASN A 275 20.10 -24.12 3.35
N SER A 276 18.79 -23.98 3.31
CA SER A 276 18.14 -22.67 3.39
C SER A 276 17.85 -22.25 4.83
N GLN A 277 17.72 -20.94 5.06
CA GLN A 277 17.22 -20.40 6.32
C GLN A 277 15.86 -21.00 6.71
N THR A 278 15.00 -21.27 5.73
CA THR A 278 13.69 -21.93 5.94
C THR A 278 13.85 -23.32 6.56
N ALA A 279 14.85 -24.10 6.09
CA ALA A 279 15.15 -25.43 6.66
C ALA A 279 15.61 -25.32 8.12
N GLU A 280 16.44 -24.32 8.44
CA GLU A 280 16.89 -24.10 9.81
C GLU A 280 15.74 -23.71 10.76
N VAL A 281 14.85 -22.81 10.29
CA VAL A 281 13.67 -22.39 11.07
C VAL A 281 12.76 -23.57 11.35
N LEU A 282 12.48 -24.43 10.35
CA LEU A 282 11.67 -25.62 10.52
C LEU A 282 12.34 -26.63 11.47
N SER A 283 13.63 -26.85 11.31
CA SER A 283 14.40 -27.74 12.17
C SER A 283 14.34 -27.31 13.64
N LYS A 284 14.53 -26.00 13.89
CA LYS A 284 14.40 -25.44 15.26
C LYS A 284 12.99 -25.57 15.82
N ALA A 285 11.95 -25.37 14.98
CA ALA A 285 10.55 -25.51 15.40
C ALA A 285 10.18 -26.95 15.77
N LEU A 286 10.78 -27.93 15.10
CA LEU A 286 10.60 -29.36 15.40
C LEU A 286 11.34 -29.81 16.67
N GLY A 287 12.34 -29.04 17.11
CA GLY A 287 13.16 -29.33 18.26
C GLY A 287 14.20 -30.43 17.99
N ASN A 288 14.85 -30.87 19.07
CA ASN A 288 15.92 -31.87 19.00
C ASN A 288 15.39 -33.27 19.32
N ARG A 289 15.95 -34.24 18.62
CA ARG A 289 15.71 -35.66 18.88
C ARG A 289 16.95 -36.28 19.55
N THR A 290 16.76 -36.97 20.66
CA THR A 290 17.81 -37.77 21.28
C THR A 290 18.03 -39.03 20.45
N VAL A 291 19.23 -39.21 19.95
CA VAL A 291 19.63 -40.41 19.20
C VAL A 291 20.82 -41.10 19.88
N MET A 292 20.85 -42.41 19.77
CA MET A 292 22.01 -43.18 20.19
C MET A 292 23.08 -43.09 19.10
N SER A 293 24.24 -42.55 19.44
CA SER A 293 25.40 -42.46 18.59
C SER A 293 26.54 -43.25 19.22
N GLY A 294 27.23 -43.99 18.41
CA GLY A 294 28.34 -44.77 18.94
C GLY A 294 29.45 -45.00 17.89
N SER A 295 30.64 -45.24 18.38
CA SER A 295 31.77 -45.64 17.52
C SER A 295 32.15 -47.09 17.89
N VAL A 296 32.42 -47.86 16.86
CA VAL A 296 32.97 -49.23 17.01
C VAL A 296 34.41 -49.19 16.55
N SER A 297 35.35 -49.41 17.45
CA SER A 297 36.76 -49.59 17.10
C SER A 297 37.08 -51.07 17.03
N ARG A 298 37.55 -51.51 15.88
CA ARG A 298 38.00 -52.89 15.66
C ARG A 298 39.55 -52.96 15.78
N GLY A 299 40.03 -53.15 16.99
CA GLY A 299 41.44 -53.52 17.21
C GLY A 299 41.65 -55.02 16.98
N LYS A 300 42.90 -55.42 16.64
CA LYS A 300 43.25 -56.81 16.36
C LYS A 300 42.99 -57.75 17.55
N ASN A 301 42.94 -57.24 18.79
CA ASN A 301 42.84 -58.04 20.02
C ASN A 301 41.67 -57.67 20.91
N ASP A 302 40.96 -56.55 20.70
CA ASP A 302 39.84 -56.21 21.54
C ASP A 302 38.90 -55.18 20.82
N PRO A 303 37.67 -55.60 20.44
CA PRO A 303 36.69 -54.65 19.89
C PRO A 303 36.08 -53.79 21.03
N SER A 304 36.35 -52.51 21.02
CA SER A 304 35.69 -51.58 21.92
C SER A 304 34.52 -50.88 21.25
N GLN A 305 33.39 -50.84 21.94
CA GLN A 305 32.19 -50.16 21.52
C GLN A 305 31.84 -49.07 22.55
N SER A 306 31.74 -47.84 22.09
CA SER A 306 31.21 -46.74 22.91
C SER A 306 29.86 -46.26 22.37
N LEU A 307 28.86 -46.20 23.24
CA LEU A 307 27.51 -45.74 22.95
C LEU A 307 27.28 -44.48 23.77
N GLN A 308 26.86 -43.42 23.14
CA GLN A 308 26.46 -42.17 23.77
C GLN A 308 25.10 -41.74 23.25
N MET A 309 24.26 -41.20 24.16
CA MET A 309 23.05 -40.46 23.74
C MET A 309 23.45 -39.02 23.39
N ILE A 310 23.15 -38.60 22.21
CA ILE A 310 23.36 -37.24 21.75
C ILE A 310 22.07 -36.64 21.23
N GLU A 311 21.87 -35.37 21.49
CA GLU A 311 20.80 -34.64 20.86
C GLU A 311 21.19 -34.22 19.46
N ARG A 312 20.31 -34.43 18.50
CA ARG A 312 20.42 -33.98 17.12
C ARG A 312 19.13 -33.30 16.70
N PRO A 313 19.24 -32.19 15.92
CA PRO A 313 18.09 -31.52 15.35
C PRO A 313 17.30 -32.38 14.39
#